data_1dfd88aa5d2bf257c6f52d6de0bc6852
#
_entry.id   1dfd88aa5d2bf257c6f52d6de0bc6852
#
_cell.length_a   1.000
_cell.length_b   1.000
_cell.length_c   1.000
_cell.angle_alpha   90.00
_cell.angle_beta   90.00
_cell.angle_gamma   90.00
#
_symmetry.space_group_name_H-M   'P 1'
#
loop_
_entity.id
_entity.type
_entity.pdbx_description
1 polymer ?
#
loop_
_entity_poly.entity_id
_entity_poly.type
_entity_poly.pdbx_seq_one_letter_code
_entity_poly.pdbx_strand_id
1 'polypeptide(L)'
;MTLAEVQGLKIQQDGHTSHIPSFEEFVTRAKELKMPLLVELKPHGAEPENYVDLFVQKMKELGVEKDYPTMSLDLSVMEKVEKKAPEIKTGYVIPIQFGQFENASVDFFAIEDFSYQEDLVTQAHEMKKELYVWTINDEQKLTAYLQRPVDGIITDEVAEAQSLKKNLKKNKTYFDRFLSLVSLSTSEE
;
A
#
# COMPACT_ATOMS: atom_id res chain seq x y z
N MET A 1 5.84 1.18 27.78
CA MET A 1 5.81 2.66 27.77
C MET A 1 4.36 3.12 27.60
N THR A 2 3.95 4.19 28.25
CA THR A 2 2.67 4.86 28.04
C THR A 2 2.75 5.73 26.77
N LEU A 3 1.60 6.16 26.23
CA LEU A 3 1.55 7.09 25.09
C LEU A 3 2.33 8.39 25.39
N ALA A 4 2.16 8.94 26.57
CA ALA A 4 2.87 10.16 26.99
C ALA A 4 4.40 9.98 27.04
N GLU A 5 4.89 8.82 27.49
CA GLU A 5 6.32 8.50 27.47
C GLU A 5 6.84 8.38 26.03
N VAL A 6 6.08 7.73 25.13
CA VAL A 6 6.46 7.59 23.71
C VAL A 6 6.49 8.95 23.01
N GLN A 7 5.49 9.79 23.23
CA GLN A 7 5.43 11.15 22.66
C GLN A 7 6.52 12.09 23.23
N GLY A 8 7.01 11.81 24.44
CA GLY A 8 8.13 12.52 25.05
C GLY A 8 9.50 12.17 24.45
N LEU A 9 9.60 11.10 23.64
CA LEU A 9 10.84 10.72 22.99
C LEU A 9 11.18 11.67 21.85
N LYS A 10 12.42 12.15 21.84
CA LYS A 10 12.96 12.85 20.69
C LYS A 10 13.59 11.82 19.73
N ILE A 11 13.09 11.79 18.52
CA ILE A 11 13.69 11.01 17.43
C ILE A 11 14.53 11.93 16.56
N GLN A 12 15.67 11.42 16.09
CA GLN A 12 16.58 12.19 15.24
C GLN A 12 17.06 11.31 14.09
N GLN A 13 16.91 11.82 12.87
CA GLN A 13 17.38 11.16 11.65
C GLN A 13 17.80 12.23 10.64
N ASP A 14 18.94 12.04 9.99
CA ASP A 14 19.46 12.89 8.90
C ASP A 14 19.46 14.39 9.23
N GLY A 15 19.80 14.74 10.48
CA GLY A 15 19.83 16.14 10.95
C GLY A 15 18.47 16.72 11.32
N HIS A 16 17.38 15.99 11.13
CA HIS A 16 16.03 16.37 11.55
C HIS A 16 15.72 15.82 12.93
N THR A 17 15.04 16.63 13.74
CA THR A 17 14.56 16.21 15.07
C THR A 17 13.04 16.31 15.09
N SER A 18 12.39 15.27 15.61
CA SER A 18 10.94 15.20 15.72
C SER A 18 10.54 14.41 16.98
N HIS A 19 9.25 14.23 17.18
CA HIS A 19 8.66 13.32 18.16
C HIS A 19 7.83 12.26 17.44
N ILE A 20 7.47 11.20 18.16
CA ILE A 20 6.57 10.16 17.63
C ILE A 20 5.14 10.68 17.78
N PRO A 21 4.40 10.93 16.68
CA PRO A 21 3.02 11.42 16.77
C PRO A 21 2.09 10.30 17.23
N SER A 22 0.95 10.66 17.83
CA SER A 22 -0.15 9.73 17.98
C SER A 22 -0.78 9.40 16.60
N PHE A 23 -1.52 8.30 16.53
CA PHE A 23 -2.27 7.96 15.31
C PHE A 23 -3.24 9.08 14.90
N GLU A 24 -3.92 9.68 15.88
CA GLU A 24 -4.85 10.79 15.67
C GLU A 24 -4.17 12.04 15.11
N GLU A 25 -3.01 12.44 15.66
CA GLU A 25 -2.20 13.56 15.13
C GLU A 25 -1.77 13.31 13.70
N PHE A 26 -1.30 12.07 13.41
CA PHE A 26 -0.83 11.70 12.07
C PHE A 26 -1.98 11.72 11.05
N VAL A 27 -3.12 11.10 11.37
CA VAL A 27 -4.32 11.11 10.52
C VAL A 27 -4.85 12.53 10.30
N THR A 28 -4.89 13.35 11.34
CA THR A 28 -5.34 14.75 11.23
C THR A 28 -4.46 15.50 10.23
N ARG A 29 -3.14 15.33 10.34
CA ARG A 29 -2.21 15.98 9.41
C ARG A 29 -2.34 15.45 7.98
N ALA A 30 -2.53 14.15 7.81
CA ALA A 30 -2.75 13.55 6.49
C ALA A 30 -4.04 14.08 5.83
N LYS A 31 -5.12 14.24 6.58
CA LYS A 31 -6.37 14.83 6.09
C LYS A 31 -6.19 16.30 5.64
N GLU A 32 -5.48 17.12 6.42
CA GLU A 32 -5.13 18.49 6.02
C GLU A 32 -4.38 18.53 4.68
N LEU A 33 -3.45 17.61 4.49
CA LEU A 33 -2.65 17.47 3.27
C LEU A 33 -3.39 16.75 2.13
N LYS A 34 -4.59 16.23 2.37
CA LYS A 34 -5.35 15.36 1.45
C LYS A 34 -4.54 14.15 0.99
N MET A 35 -3.75 13.59 1.90
CA MET A 35 -2.88 12.44 1.67
C MET A 35 -3.57 11.18 2.19
N PRO A 36 -3.94 10.22 1.33
CA PRO A 36 -4.43 8.92 1.78
C PRO A 36 -3.31 8.15 2.49
N LEU A 37 -3.67 7.36 3.50
CA LEU A 37 -2.74 6.53 4.23
C LEU A 37 -3.02 5.05 4.00
N LEU A 38 -1.97 4.26 3.90
CA LEU A 38 -1.99 2.81 4.09
C LEU A 38 -1.47 2.55 5.51
N VAL A 39 -2.36 2.11 6.40
CA VAL A 39 -2.06 1.94 7.82
C VAL A 39 -1.55 0.54 8.09
N GLU A 40 -0.38 0.39 8.69
CA GLU A 40 0.14 -0.91 9.08
C GLU A 40 0.02 -1.14 10.58
N LEU A 41 -0.66 -2.24 10.97
CA LEU A 41 -0.69 -2.73 12.35
C LEU A 41 0.46 -3.70 12.59
N LYS A 42 1.34 -3.35 13.54
CA LYS A 42 2.51 -4.17 13.94
C LYS A 42 2.37 -4.61 15.41
N PRO A 43 1.60 -5.66 15.70
CA PRO A 43 1.52 -6.17 17.07
C PRO A 43 2.86 -6.78 17.50
N HIS A 44 3.21 -6.57 18.76
CA HIS A 44 4.45 -7.07 19.39
C HIS A 44 4.18 -8.07 20.54
N GLY A 45 2.91 -8.44 20.75
CA GLY A 45 2.48 -9.41 21.75
C GLY A 45 2.26 -8.83 23.16
N ALA A 46 2.33 -7.49 23.31
CA ALA A 46 2.06 -6.80 24.57
C ALA A 46 0.81 -5.91 24.50
N GLU A 47 0.07 -5.99 23.41
CA GLU A 47 -1.16 -5.25 23.19
C GLU A 47 -2.29 -5.79 24.06
N PRO A 48 -3.23 -4.94 24.50
CA PRO A 48 -4.43 -5.39 25.21
C PRO A 48 -5.29 -6.28 24.27
N GLU A 49 -6.00 -7.24 24.84
CA GLU A 49 -6.82 -8.19 24.05
C GLU A 49 -7.81 -7.49 23.09
N ASN A 50 -8.29 -6.32 23.46
CA ASN A 50 -9.22 -5.52 22.68
C ASN A 50 -8.56 -4.49 21.73
N TYR A 51 -7.25 -4.61 21.44
CA TYR A 51 -6.56 -3.59 20.64
C TYR A 51 -7.14 -3.43 19.22
N VAL A 52 -7.65 -4.50 18.63
CA VAL A 52 -8.33 -4.44 17.33
C VAL A 52 -9.64 -3.63 17.43
N ASP A 53 -10.40 -3.79 18.53
CA ASP A 53 -11.60 -3.00 18.78
C ASP A 53 -11.26 -1.51 18.92
N LEU A 54 -10.21 -1.20 19.67
CA LEU A 54 -9.73 0.17 19.86
C LEU A 54 -9.27 0.78 18.52
N PHE A 55 -8.58 0.00 17.68
CA PHE A 55 -8.17 0.45 16.35
C PHE A 55 -9.38 0.75 15.46
N VAL A 56 -10.32 -0.20 15.34
CA VAL A 56 -11.55 -0.02 14.53
C VAL A 56 -12.36 1.17 15.02
N GLN A 57 -12.51 1.31 16.35
CA GLN A 57 -13.19 2.46 16.95
C GLN A 57 -12.49 3.77 16.54
N LYS A 58 -11.15 3.83 16.64
CA LYS A 58 -10.38 5.01 16.29
C LYS A 58 -10.48 5.36 14.80
N MET A 59 -10.46 4.39 13.91
CA MET A 59 -10.68 4.62 12.48
C MET A 59 -12.05 5.28 12.22
N LYS A 60 -13.11 4.79 12.87
CA LYS A 60 -14.47 5.34 12.77
C LYS A 60 -14.59 6.73 13.41
N GLU A 61 -14.02 6.96 14.59
CA GLU A 61 -13.98 8.27 15.24
C GLU A 61 -13.31 9.34 14.37
N LEU A 62 -12.27 8.95 13.65
CA LEU A 62 -11.55 9.81 12.72
C LEU A 62 -12.23 9.92 11.34
N GLY A 63 -13.24 9.09 11.06
CA GLY A 63 -13.98 9.07 9.79
C GLY A 63 -13.09 8.69 8.60
N VAL A 64 -12.22 7.70 8.78
CA VAL A 64 -11.24 7.26 7.76
C VAL A 64 -11.35 5.76 7.44
N GLU A 65 -12.32 5.07 8.02
CA GLU A 65 -12.52 3.63 7.89
C GLU A 65 -12.76 3.16 6.44
N LYS A 66 -13.24 4.04 5.56
CA LYS A 66 -13.48 3.74 4.14
C LYS A 66 -12.35 4.19 3.22
N ASP A 67 -11.55 5.15 3.68
CA ASP A 67 -10.57 5.84 2.84
C ASP A 67 -9.14 5.34 3.07
N TYR A 68 -8.86 4.78 4.25
CA TYR A 68 -7.52 4.36 4.64
C TYR A 68 -7.46 2.82 4.78
N PRO A 69 -6.91 2.13 3.76
CA PRO A 69 -6.64 0.70 3.86
C PRO A 69 -5.72 0.38 5.03
N THR A 70 -5.86 -0.82 5.55
CA THR A 70 -5.02 -1.30 6.65
C THR A 70 -4.37 -2.63 6.32
N MET A 71 -3.16 -2.88 6.81
CA MET A 71 -2.44 -4.13 6.58
C MET A 71 -1.67 -4.59 7.82
N SER A 72 -1.29 -5.86 7.86
CA SER A 72 -0.45 -6.43 8.91
C SER A 72 0.29 -7.68 8.39
N LEU A 73 1.44 -7.98 9.02
CA LEU A 73 2.12 -9.27 8.92
C LEU A 73 1.35 -10.39 9.67
N ASP A 74 0.46 -10.03 10.58
CA ASP A 74 -0.39 -10.97 11.31
C ASP A 74 -1.75 -11.08 10.62
N LEU A 75 -1.93 -12.15 9.85
CA LEU A 75 -3.18 -12.43 9.13
C LEU A 75 -4.38 -12.46 10.10
N SER A 76 -4.21 -13.05 11.29
CA SER A 76 -5.31 -13.17 12.25
C SER A 76 -5.83 -11.81 12.73
N VAL A 77 -4.97 -10.81 12.75
CA VAL A 77 -5.33 -9.42 13.07
C VAL A 77 -6.20 -8.84 11.97
N MET A 78 -5.80 -9.02 10.71
CA MET A 78 -6.57 -8.52 9.56
C MET A 78 -7.93 -9.21 9.44
N GLU A 79 -8.01 -10.51 9.64
CA GLU A 79 -9.28 -11.25 9.66
C GLU A 79 -10.22 -10.79 10.79
N LYS A 80 -9.64 -10.39 11.94
CA LYS A 80 -10.43 -9.77 13.02
C LYS A 80 -10.93 -8.38 12.63
N VAL A 81 -10.11 -7.56 11.96
CA VAL A 81 -10.54 -6.25 11.47
C VAL A 81 -11.65 -6.43 10.44
N GLU A 82 -11.46 -7.29 9.43
CA GLU A 82 -12.46 -7.60 8.40
C GLU A 82 -13.79 -8.04 9.01
N LYS A 83 -13.76 -8.95 10.00
CA LYS A 83 -14.97 -9.41 10.68
C LYS A 83 -15.71 -8.32 11.46
N LYS A 84 -14.97 -7.35 12.05
CA LYS A 84 -15.54 -6.30 12.91
C LYS A 84 -15.96 -5.05 12.12
N ALA A 85 -15.28 -4.78 11.02
CA ALA A 85 -15.45 -3.57 10.20
C ALA A 85 -15.15 -3.88 8.73
N PRO A 86 -16.02 -4.63 8.02
CA PRO A 86 -15.80 -5.01 6.61
C PRO A 86 -15.75 -3.80 5.66
N GLU A 87 -16.06 -2.61 6.13
CA GLU A 87 -15.88 -1.36 5.40
C GLU A 87 -14.42 -0.87 5.36
N ILE A 88 -13.53 -1.41 6.22
CA ILE A 88 -12.09 -1.13 6.20
C ILE A 88 -11.44 -2.11 5.24
N LYS A 89 -10.83 -1.61 4.17
CA LYS A 89 -10.07 -2.43 3.24
C LYS A 89 -8.84 -3.02 3.94
N THR A 90 -8.72 -4.34 3.96
CA THR A 90 -7.68 -5.05 4.71
C THR A 90 -6.67 -5.75 3.80
N GLY A 91 -5.42 -5.84 4.24
CA GLY A 91 -4.34 -6.49 3.50
C GLY A 91 -3.43 -7.36 4.35
N TYR A 92 -2.98 -8.46 3.79
CA TYR A 92 -1.99 -9.34 4.40
C TYR A 92 -0.61 -9.08 3.82
N VAL A 93 0.34 -8.71 4.69
CA VAL A 93 1.75 -8.51 4.34
C VAL A 93 2.48 -9.84 4.42
N ILE A 94 3.03 -10.29 3.31
CA ILE A 94 3.69 -11.59 3.19
C ILE A 94 5.18 -11.36 2.88
N PRO A 95 6.07 -11.56 3.85
CA PRO A 95 7.51 -11.35 3.64
C PRO A 95 8.14 -12.40 2.71
N ILE A 96 7.59 -13.61 2.70
CA ILE A 96 8.07 -14.70 1.85
C ILE A 96 6.87 -15.44 1.27
N GLN A 97 6.71 -15.39 -0.06
CA GLN A 97 5.65 -16.11 -0.78
C GLN A 97 6.25 -17.19 -1.65
N PHE A 98 5.79 -18.43 -1.46
CA PHE A 98 6.11 -19.55 -2.32
C PHE A 98 4.84 -20.28 -2.77
N GLY A 99 4.75 -20.57 -4.07
CA GLY A 99 3.59 -21.25 -4.63
C GLY A 99 2.34 -20.37 -4.65
N GLN A 100 1.18 -20.99 -4.47
CA GLN A 100 -0.11 -20.32 -4.52
C GLN A 100 -0.42 -19.58 -3.23
N PHE A 101 -1.22 -18.51 -3.34
CA PHE A 101 -1.75 -17.83 -2.17
C PHE A 101 -2.72 -18.72 -1.40
N GLU A 102 -2.60 -18.68 -0.07
CA GLU A 102 -3.61 -19.28 0.80
C GLU A 102 -4.91 -18.44 0.76
N ASN A 103 -6.04 -19.10 0.97
CA ASN A 103 -7.31 -18.40 1.07
C ASN A 103 -7.38 -17.63 2.40
N ALA A 104 -7.36 -16.30 2.32
CA ALA A 104 -7.40 -15.39 3.44
C ALA A 104 -8.54 -14.38 3.28
N SER A 105 -9.21 -14.02 4.38
CA SER A 105 -10.26 -13.00 4.39
C SER A 105 -9.66 -11.61 4.46
N VAL A 106 -9.06 -11.17 3.35
CA VAL A 106 -8.49 -9.83 3.15
C VAL A 106 -8.76 -9.36 1.73
N ASP A 107 -8.62 -8.06 1.45
CA ASP A 107 -8.87 -7.48 0.14
C ASP A 107 -7.64 -7.45 -0.76
N PHE A 108 -6.44 -7.44 -0.17
CA PHE A 108 -5.20 -7.43 -0.93
C PHE A 108 -4.07 -8.18 -0.24
N PHE A 109 -3.09 -8.59 -1.04
CA PHE A 109 -1.81 -9.09 -0.57
C PHE A 109 -0.72 -8.05 -0.83
N ALA A 110 0.24 -7.94 0.10
CA ALA A 110 1.45 -7.15 -0.07
C ALA A 110 2.66 -8.08 0.08
N ILE A 111 3.33 -8.41 -1.03
CA ILE A 111 4.46 -9.33 -1.06
C ILE A 111 5.79 -8.61 -1.21
N GLU A 112 6.84 -9.21 -0.69
CA GLU A 112 8.20 -8.72 -0.86
C GLU A 112 8.70 -9.00 -2.29
N ASP A 113 9.49 -8.08 -2.86
CA ASP A 113 9.96 -8.07 -4.25
C ASP A 113 10.58 -9.40 -4.71
N PHE A 114 11.42 -10.02 -3.88
CA PHE A 114 12.08 -11.28 -4.28
C PHE A 114 11.09 -12.46 -4.43
N SER A 115 9.91 -12.37 -3.83
CA SER A 115 8.84 -13.37 -3.94
C SER A 115 8.00 -13.19 -5.21
N TYR A 116 8.15 -12.07 -5.92
CA TYR A 116 7.29 -11.74 -7.05
C TYR A 116 7.48 -12.70 -8.23
N GLN A 117 6.37 -13.24 -8.72
CA GLN A 117 6.23 -13.97 -9.97
C GLN A 117 5.00 -13.44 -10.71
N GLU A 118 5.02 -13.45 -12.05
CA GLU A 118 3.94 -12.85 -12.85
C GLU A 118 2.58 -13.53 -12.66
N ASP A 119 2.58 -14.84 -12.41
CA ASP A 119 1.37 -15.62 -12.16
C ASP A 119 0.69 -15.26 -10.82
N LEU A 120 1.41 -14.72 -9.83
CA LEU A 120 0.85 -14.29 -8.55
C LEU A 120 -0.16 -13.15 -8.72
N VAL A 121 0.02 -12.27 -9.69
CA VAL A 121 -0.98 -11.23 -9.99
C VAL A 121 -2.27 -11.85 -10.47
N THR A 122 -2.18 -12.81 -11.41
CA THR A 122 -3.34 -13.54 -11.92
C THR A 122 -4.07 -14.28 -10.79
N GLN A 123 -3.31 -14.98 -9.95
CA GLN A 123 -3.87 -15.70 -8.79
C GLN A 123 -4.61 -14.75 -7.84
N ALA A 124 -4.02 -13.61 -7.48
CA ALA A 124 -4.66 -12.63 -6.61
C ALA A 124 -5.97 -12.12 -7.24
N HIS A 125 -5.94 -11.77 -8.53
CA HIS A 125 -7.12 -11.27 -9.25
C HIS A 125 -8.22 -12.33 -9.40
N GLU A 126 -7.87 -13.60 -9.62
CA GLU A 126 -8.84 -14.73 -9.62
C GLU A 126 -9.53 -14.88 -8.25
N MET A 127 -8.80 -14.58 -7.17
CA MET A 127 -9.34 -14.52 -5.81
C MET A 127 -10.07 -13.19 -5.50
N LYS A 128 -10.18 -12.28 -6.49
CA LYS A 128 -10.75 -10.92 -6.35
C LYS A 128 -10.00 -10.05 -5.34
N LYS A 129 -8.68 -10.21 -5.28
CA LYS A 129 -7.77 -9.45 -4.40
C LYS A 129 -6.79 -8.66 -5.23
N GLU A 130 -6.34 -7.53 -4.69
CA GLU A 130 -5.24 -6.76 -5.27
C GLU A 130 -3.88 -7.33 -4.84
N LEU A 131 -2.85 -7.07 -5.64
CA LEU A 131 -1.47 -7.43 -5.31
C LEU A 131 -0.59 -6.19 -5.28
N TYR A 132 -0.01 -5.91 -4.11
CA TYR A 132 1.00 -4.88 -3.89
C TYR A 132 2.38 -5.52 -3.73
N VAL A 133 3.42 -4.80 -4.16
CA VAL A 133 4.82 -5.28 -4.03
C VAL A 133 5.65 -4.26 -3.27
N TRP A 134 6.48 -4.72 -2.32
CA TRP A 134 7.34 -3.92 -1.44
C TRP A 134 8.72 -4.55 -1.29
N THR A 135 9.80 -3.85 -0.92
CA THR A 135 9.96 -2.41 -1.03
C THR A 135 10.80 -2.13 -2.26
N ILE A 136 10.30 -1.35 -3.20
CA ILE A 136 10.95 -1.12 -4.50
C ILE A 136 11.57 0.28 -4.50
N ASN A 137 12.88 0.37 -4.28
CA ASN A 137 13.62 1.65 -4.22
C ASN A 137 14.60 1.84 -5.39
N ASP A 138 14.88 0.79 -6.16
CA ASP A 138 15.74 0.86 -7.34
C ASP A 138 14.97 1.42 -8.53
N GLU A 139 15.53 2.42 -9.26
CA GLU A 139 14.89 3.10 -10.38
C GLU A 139 14.51 2.14 -11.52
N GLN A 140 15.37 1.17 -11.84
CA GLN A 140 15.12 0.20 -12.92
C GLN A 140 13.98 -0.73 -12.52
N LYS A 141 13.96 -1.19 -11.28
CA LYS A 141 12.86 -1.99 -10.72
C LYS A 141 11.57 -1.18 -10.68
N LEU A 142 11.58 0.07 -10.20
CA LEU A 142 10.42 0.96 -10.22
C LEU A 142 9.84 1.08 -11.64
N THR A 143 10.71 1.34 -12.63
CA THR A 143 10.29 1.44 -14.04
C THR A 143 9.67 0.13 -14.54
N ALA A 144 10.23 -1.03 -14.18
CA ALA A 144 9.70 -2.33 -14.55
C ALA A 144 8.34 -2.59 -13.89
N TYR A 145 8.21 -2.37 -12.58
CA TYR A 145 6.96 -2.59 -11.84
C TYR A 145 5.83 -1.65 -12.26
N LEU A 146 6.15 -0.41 -12.66
CA LEU A 146 5.16 0.53 -13.20
C LEU A 146 4.54 0.07 -14.53
N GLN A 147 5.14 -0.92 -15.20
CA GLN A 147 4.65 -1.53 -16.44
C GLN A 147 4.02 -2.90 -16.23
N ARG A 148 4.13 -3.47 -15.03
CA ARG A 148 3.50 -4.74 -14.64
C ARG A 148 2.06 -4.55 -14.18
N PRO A 149 1.22 -5.57 -14.23
CA PRO A 149 -0.18 -5.49 -13.83
C PRO A 149 -0.39 -5.54 -12.30
N VAL A 150 0.61 -5.17 -11.50
CA VAL A 150 0.46 -5.04 -10.04
C VAL A 150 -0.44 -3.85 -9.71
N ASP A 151 -1.24 -3.97 -8.66
CA ASP A 151 -2.20 -2.93 -8.25
C ASP A 151 -1.53 -1.81 -7.44
N GLY A 152 -0.43 -2.12 -6.76
CA GLY A 152 0.34 -1.14 -5.99
C GLY A 152 1.82 -1.46 -5.87
N ILE A 153 2.60 -0.39 -5.71
CA ILE A 153 4.04 -0.46 -5.40
C ILE A 153 4.26 0.32 -4.11
N ILE A 154 4.93 -0.31 -3.15
CA ILE A 154 5.34 0.33 -1.90
C ILE A 154 6.83 0.65 -2.04
N THR A 155 7.18 1.93 -1.87
CA THR A 155 8.53 2.46 -2.07
C THR A 155 8.81 3.63 -1.13
N ASP A 156 10.04 3.81 -0.73
CA ASP A 156 10.52 5.02 -0.04
C ASP A 156 10.76 6.16 -1.04
N GLU A 157 11.00 5.84 -2.34
CA GLU A 157 11.30 6.77 -3.43
C GLU A 157 10.04 7.26 -4.15
N VAL A 158 9.07 7.78 -3.39
CA VAL A 158 7.72 8.16 -3.90
C VAL A 158 7.80 9.24 -4.99
N ALA A 159 8.67 10.24 -4.82
CA ALA A 159 8.82 11.33 -5.79
C ALA A 159 9.34 10.82 -7.14
N GLU A 160 10.32 9.91 -7.10
CA GLU A 160 10.87 9.25 -8.28
C GLU A 160 9.84 8.38 -8.97
N ALA A 161 9.16 7.51 -8.22
CA ALA A 161 8.10 6.65 -8.74
C ALA A 161 6.99 7.46 -9.44
N GLN A 162 6.58 8.60 -8.88
CA GLN A 162 5.60 9.51 -9.49
C GLN A 162 6.12 10.13 -10.79
N SER A 163 7.38 10.54 -10.83
CA SER A 163 8.03 11.09 -12.02
C SER A 163 8.08 10.07 -13.15
N LEU A 164 8.55 8.85 -12.85
CA LEU A 164 8.59 7.73 -13.80
C LEU A 164 7.20 7.39 -14.36
N LYS A 165 6.20 7.27 -13.48
CA LYS A 165 4.80 7.01 -13.88
C LYS A 165 4.26 8.07 -14.83
N LYS A 166 4.57 9.35 -14.59
CA LYS A 166 4.18 10.46 -15.46
C LYS A 166 4.84 10.37 -16.83
N ASN A 167 6.14 10.04 -16.87
CA ASN A 167 6.90 9.91 -18.11
C ASN A 167 6.40 8.72 -18.95
N LEU A 168 6.14 7.57 -18.32
CA LEU A 168 5.59 6.39 -19.00
C LEU A 168 4.22 6.69 -19.64
N LYS A 169 3.32 7.38 -18.92
CA LYS A 169 2.02 7.81 -19.48
C LYS A 169 2.19 8.75 -20.66
N LYS A 170 3.14 9.69 -20.61
CA LYS A 170 3.42 10.62 -21.69
C LYS A 170 3.94 9.88 -22.93
N ASN A 171 4.87 8.95 -22.75
CA ASN A 171 5.44 8.15 -23.85
C ASN A 171 4.37 7.28 -24.51
N LYS A 172 3.50 6.62 -23.74
CA LYS A 172 2.36 5.85 -24.28
C LYS A 172 1.45 6.73 -25.13
N THR A 173 1.11 7.95 -24.67
CA THR A 173 0.26 8.88 -25.44
C THR A 173 0.92 9.31 -26.75
N TYR A 174 2.23 9.52 -26.78
CA TYR A 174 2.95 9.83 -28.04
C TYR A 174 2.96 8.63 -29.00
N PHE A 175 3.18 7.43 -28.49
CA PHE A 175 3.16 6.21 -29.32
C PHE A 175 1.76 5.95 -29.91
N ASP A 176 0.71 6.10 -29.10
CA ASP A 176 -0.67 5.96 -29.58
C ASP A 176 -1.02 6.98 -30.67
N ARG A 177 -0.58 8.24 -30.53
CA ARG A 177 -0.72 9.29 -31.56
C ARG A 177 0.06 8.96 -32.83
N PHE A 178 1.30 8.47 -32.68
CA PHE A 178 2.11 8.03 -33.83
C PHE A 178 1.43 6.90 -34.59
N LEU A 179 0.96 5.86 -33.91
CA LEU A 179 0.22 4.76 -34.54
C LEU A 179 -1.05 5.24 -35.27
N SER A 180 -1.79 6.19 -34.70
CA SER A 180 -2.98 6.76 -35.36
C SER A 180 -2.64 7.51 -36.64
N LEU A 181 -1.51 8.20 -36.70
CA LEU A 181 -1.04 8.88 -37.92
C LEU A 181 -0.61 7.89 -39.00
N VAL A 182 0.10 6.80 -38.62
CA VAL A 182 0.53 5.75 -39.58
C VAL A 182 -0.67 5.00 -40.10
N SER A 183 -1.69 4.68 -39.29
CA SER A 183 -2.89 3.97 -39.77
C SER A 183 -3.75 4.82 -40.72
N LEU A 184 -3.73 6.13 -40.63
CA LEU A 184 -4.41 7.02 -41.57
C LEU A 184 -3.70 7.07 -42.93
N SER A 185 -2.37 6.93 -42.96
CA SER A 185 -1.60 6.95 -44.22
C SER A 185 -1.71 5.65 -45.02
N THR A 186 -2.16 4.54 -44.43
CA THR A 186 -2.34 3.24 -45.12
C THR A 186 -3.75 3.00 -45.63
N SER A 187 -4.69 3.92 -45.42
CA SER A 187 -6.09 3.83 -45.86
C SER A 187 -6.38 4.64 -47.16
N GLU A 188 -5.37 5.25 -47.77
CA GLU A 188 -5.49 6.04 -49.02
C GLU A 188 -4.84 5.41 -50.26
N GLU A 189 -4.62 4.06 -50.28
CA GLU A 189 -4.23 3.33 -51.50
C GLU A 189 -5.34 2.43 -52.03
#